data_f46e2b3b34dcb8dc3940a0ba5f862f85
#
_entry.id   f46e2b3b34dcb8dc3940a0ba5f862f85
#
_cell.length_a   1.000
_cell.length_b   1.000
_cell.length_c   1.000
_cell.angle_alpha   90.00
_cell.angle_beta   90.00
_cell.angle_gamma   90.00
#
_symmetry.space_group_name_H-M   'P 1'
#
loop_
_entity.id
_entity.type
_entity.pdbx_description
1 polymer ?
#
loop_
_entity_poly.entity_id
_entity_poly.type
_entity_poly.pdbx_seq_one_letter_code
_entity_poly.pdbx_strand_id
1 'polypeptide(L)'
;SIQMALTEMNENLREIYIYSYTMPKPSEYIFQRTSTELYKIFGAYLPDYSESDFYEMEIGTAGIMRGYMAKKCDKYFTLEKKLERFLSMSLCVYHVPQEEREDVIRRVLAMDIRGIANDVMQELFRALAMRFAFTLTEGKGMQE
;
A
#
# COMPACT_ATOMS: atom_id res chain seq x y z
N SER A 1 -3.97 -2.72 2.35
CA SER A 1 -5.41 -2.37 2.46
C SER A 1 -5.60 -0.85 2.53
N ILE A 2 -4.92 -0.16 3.45
CA ILE A 2 -5.05 1.31 3.63
C ILE A 2 -4.68 2.08 2.35
N GLN A 3 -3.59 1.72 1.67
CA GLN A 3 -3.19 2.36 0.40
C GLN A 3 -4.30 2.28 -0.67
N MET A 4 -5.01 1.16 -0.77
CA MET A 4 -6.15 1.03 -1.69
C MET A 4 -7.28 1.98 -1.33
N ALA A 5 -7.60 2.13 -0.05
CA ALA A 5 -8.61 3.08 0.39
C ALA A 5 -8.20 4.53 0.11
N LEU A 6 -6.93 4.90 0.39
CA LEU A 6 -6.40 6.22 0.07
C LEU A 6 -6.51 6.56 -1.43
N THR A 7 -6.21 5.58 -2.30
CA THR A 7 -6.31 5.77 -3.76
C THR A 7 -7.77 5.86 -4.24
N GLU A 8 -8.74 5.33 -3.49
CA GLU A 8 -10.16 5.54 -3.79
C GLU A 8 -10.67 6.90 -3.32
N MET A 9 -10.15 7.41 -2.20
CA MET A 9 -10.57 8.67 -1.61
C MET A 9 -9.98 9.88 -2.34
N ASN A 10 -8.81 9.75 -2.96
CA ASN A 10 -8.08 10.86 -3.57
C ASN A 10 -7.39 10.45 -4.87
N GLU A 11 -7.76 11.11 -5.98
CA GLU A 11 -7.24 10.80 -7.32
C GLU A 11 -5.76 11.16 -7.46
N ASN A 12 -5.32 12.27 -6.87
CA ASN A 12 -3.90 12.65 -6.89
C ASN A 12 -3.03 11.62 -6.16
N LEU A 13 -3.51 11.09 -5.02
CA LEU A 13 -2.82 9.99 -4.33
C LEU A 13 -2.79 8.73 -5.19
N ARG A 14 -3.87 8.41 -5.91
CA ARG A 14 -3.88 7.28 -6.84
C ARG A 14 -2.78 7.43 -7.89
N GLU A 15 -2.67 8.57 -8.52
CA GLU A 15 -1.65 8.83 -9.55
C GLU A 15 -0.25 8.74 -8.98
N ILE A 16 0.00 9.31 -7.79
CA ILE A 16 1.29 9.24 -7.10
C ILE A 16 1.68 7.79 -6.78
N TYR A 17 0.76 6.99 -6.23
CA TYR A 17 1.03 5.59 -5.93
C TYR A 17 1.31 4.78 -7.20
N ILE A 18 0.47 4.90 -8.24
CA ILE A 18 0.68 4.18 -9.51
C ILE A 18 2.02 4.56 -10.11
N TYR A 19 2.34 5.86 -10.14
CA TYR A 19 3.62 6.36 -10.63
C TYR A 19 4.80 5.78 -9.85
N SER A 20 4.73 5.76 -8.52
CA SER A 20 5.78 5.22 -7.65
C SER A 20 6.06 3.73 -7.91
N TYR A 21 5.03 2.94 -8.21
CA TYR A 21 5.17 1.53 -8.59
C TYR A 21 5.62 1.30 -10.04
N THR A 22 5.68 2.35 -10.85
CA THR A 22 6.02 2.26 -12.28
C THR A 22 7.45 2.77 -12.55
N MET A 23 7.89 3.78 -11.82
CA MET A 23 9.21 4.39 -12.03
C MET A 23 10.33 3.53 -11.42
N PRO A 24 11.45 3.31 -12.16
CA PRO A 24 12.50 2.37 -11.76
C PRO A 24 13.06 2.60 -10.33
N LYS A 25 13.41 3.84 -9.98
CA LYS A 25 14.01 4.13 -8.66
C LYS A 25 13.01 4.00 -7.50
N PRO A 26 11.81 4.61 -7.54
CA PRO A 26 10.82 4.43 -6.49
C PRO A 26 10.35 2.99 -6.35
N SER A 27 10.08 2.28 -7.44
CA SER A 27 9.63 0.89 -7.40
C SER A 27 10.70 -0.04 -6.80
N GLU A 28 11.96 0.15 -7.16
CA GLU A 28 13.06 -0.62 -6.58
C GLU A 28 13.15 -0.44 -5.05
N TYR A 29 13.05 0.80 -4.57
CA TYR A 29 13.01 1.07 -3.13
C TYR A 29 11.83 0.39 -2.44
N ILE A 30 10.64 0.41 -3.07
CA ILE A 30 9.45 -0.26 -2.55
C ILE A 30 9.70 -1.77 -2.48
N PHE A 31 10.19 -2.39 -3.54
CA PHE A 31 10.44 -3.84 -3.60
C PHE A 31 11.42 -4.29 -2.51
N GLN A 32 12.55 -3.62 -2.38
CA GLN A 32 13.56 -3.95 -1.37
C GLN A 32 13.01 -3.83 0.06
N ARG A 33 12.34 -2.72 0.36
CA ARG A 33 11.82 -2.49 1.70
C ARG A 33 10.67 -3.44 2.04
N THR A 34 9.75 -3.65 1.12
CA THR A 34 8.57 -4.47 1.35
C THR A 34 8.93 -5.95 1.42
N SER A 35 9.84 -6.44 0.57
CA SER A 35 10.26 -7.84 0.59
C SER A 35 10.89 -8.26 1.91
N THR A 36 11.71 -7.40 2.52
CA THR A 36 12.28 -7.65 3.86
C THR A 36 11.18 -7.82 4.93
N GLU A 37 10.16 -6.98 4.90
CA GLU A 37 9.03 -7.11 5.86
C GLU A 37 8.18 -8.35 5.56
N LEU A 38 7.94 -8.65 4.29
CA LEU A 38 7.18 -9.85 3.89
C LEU A 38 7.92 -11.14 4.27
N TYR A 39 9.25 -11.17 4.14
CA TYR A 39 10.05 -12.29 4.61
C TYR A 39 9.89 -12.54 6.12
N LYS A 40 9.92 -11.49 6.94
CA LYS A 40 9.68 -11.59 8.39
C LYS A 40 8.28 -12.13 8.71
N ILE A 41 7.26 -11.71 7.94
CA ILE A 41 5.87 -12.08 8.21
C ILE A 41 5.55 -13.48 7.69
N PHE A 42 6.00 -13.83 6.49
CA PHE A 42 5.56 -15.02 5.77
C PHE A 42 6.64 -16.10 5.62
N GLY A 43 7.87 -15.84 6.03
CA GLY A 43 8.96 -16.80 5.89
C GLY A 43 8.70 -18.18 6.53
N ALA A 44 7.91 -18.21 7.60
CA ALA A 44 7.52 -19.48 8.25
C ALA A 44 6.64 -20.37 7.35
N TYR A 45 5.92 -19.84 6.38
CA TYR A 45 5.13 -20.60 5.40
C TYR A 45 5.98 -21.09 4.22
N LEU A 46 7.17 -20.53 4.03
CA LEU A 46 8.08 -20.78 2.91
C LEU A 46 9.51 -21.00 3.44
N PRO A 47 9.75 -22.07 4.24
CA PRO A 47 11.01 -22.25 4.96
C PRO A 47 12.23 -22.45 4.03
N ASP A 48 12.01 -22.87 2.78
CA ASP A 48 13.07 -23.07 1.79
C ASP A 48 13.38 -21.81 0.97
N TYR A 49 12.65 -20.70 1.21
CA TYR A 49 12.80 -19.44 0.47
C TYR A 49 13.69 -18.46 1.23
N SER A 50 14.58 -17.82 0.48
CA SER A 50 15.46 -16.74 0.97
C SER A 50 14.81 -15.35 0.86
N GLU A 51 15.45 -14.34 1.41
CA GLU A 51 15.04 -12.94 1.20
C GLU A 51 15.04 -12.54 -0.29
N SER A 52 15.94 -13.12 -1.10
CA SER A 52 15.99 -12.90 -2.55
C SER A 52 14.74 -13.44 -3.24
N ASP A 53 14.26 -14.63 -2.82
CA ASP A 53 13.02 -15.19 -3.36
C ASP A 53 11.81 -14.32 -3.01
N PHE A 54 11.78 -13.77 -1.79
CA PHE A 54 10.74 -12.82 -1.38
C PHE A 54 10.80 -11.51 -2.16
N TYR A 55 12.00 -11.03 -2.53
CA TYR A 55 12.13 -9.88 -3.41
C TYR A 55 11.51 -10.15 -4.80
N GLU A 56 11.78 -11.31 -5.39
CA GLU A 56 11.21 -11.70 -6.68
C GLU A 56 9.68 -11.85 -6.60
N MET A 57 9.15 -12.42 -5.51
CA MET A 57 7.71 -12.53 -5.26
C MET A 57 7.05 -11.16 -5.09
N GLU A 58 7.75 -10.21 -4.44
CA GLU A 58 7.24 -8.85 -4.24
C GLU A 58 7.07 -8.08 -5.56
N ILE A 59 7.92 -8.27 -6.54
CA ILE A 59 7.74 -7.69 -7.87
C ILE A 59 6.35 -8.08 -8.43
N GLY A 60 5.95 -9.33 -8.27
CA GLY A 60 4.64 -9.82 -8.69
C GLY A 60 3.49 -9.26 -7.85
N THR A 61 3.60 -9.31 -6.52
CA THR A 61 2.54 -8.84 -5.61
C THR A 61 2.37 -7.32 -5.65
N ALA A 62 3.46 -6.57 -5.85
CA ALA A 62 3.40 -5.14 -6.13
C ALA A 62 2.68 -4.83 -7.45
N GLY A 63 2.86 -5.68 -8.48
CA GLY A 63 2.09 -5.61 -9.71
C GLY A 63 0.59 -5.80 -9.51
N ILE A 64 0.20 -6.77 -8.68
CA ILE A 64 -1.19 -6.98 -8.27
C ILE A 64 -1.72 -5.74 -7.54
N MET A 65 -0.98 -5.21 -6.57
CA MET A 65 -1.35 -4.00 -5.81
C MET A 65 -1.57 -2.81 -6.75
N ARG A 66 -0.62 -2.54 -7.65
CA ARG A 66 -0.72 -1.46 -8.63
C ARG A 66 -1.95 -1.61 -9.52
N GLY A 67 -2.21 -2.81 -10.02
CA GLY A 67 -3.38 -3.08 -10.87
C GLY A 67 -4.70 -2.75 -10.16
N TYR A 68 -4.83 -3.16 -8.91
CA TYR A 68 -6.01 -2.86 -8.11
C TYR A 68 -6.13 -1.38 -7.74
N MET A 69 -5.02 -0.69 -7.44
CA MET A 69 -5.04 0.76 -7.19
C MET A 69 -5.44 1.57 -8.43
N ALA A 70 -4.98 1.14 -9.62
CA ALA A 70 -5.29 1.83 -10.88
C ALA A 70 -6.78 1.77 -11.26
N LYS A 71 -7.49 0.68 -10.91
CA LYS A 71 -8.91 0.52 -11.20
C LYS A 71 -9.76 1.20 -10.14
N LYS A 72 -10.51 2.25 -10.53
CA LYS A 72 -11.50 2.91 -9.66
C LYS A 72 -12.60 1.92 -9.27
N CYS A 73 -13.08 2.07 -8.04
CA CYS A 73 -14.29 1.37 -7.59
C CYS A 73 -15.53 1.86 -8.34
N ASP A 74 -16.52 1.00 -8.45
CA ASP A 74 -17.85 1.31 -8.97
C ASP A 74 -18.91 0.52 -8.18
N LYS A 75 -20.18 0.60 -8.60
CA LYS A 75 -21.29 -0.09 -7.90
C LYS A 75 -21.20 -1.63 -7.90
N TYR A 76 -20.43 -2.20 -8.80
CA TYR A 76 -20.24 -3.66 -8.92
C TYR A 76 -18.91 -4.13 -8.34
N PHE A 77 -17.91 -3.26 -8.35
CA PHE A 77 -16.57 -3.49 -7.85
C PHE A 77 -16.23 -2.50 -6.72
N THR A 78 -16.77 -2.79 -5.54
CA THR A 78 -16.60 -1.94 -4.35
C THR A 78 -15.20 -2.07 -3.73
N LEU A 79 -14.85 -1.17 -2.81
CA LEU A 79 -13.58 -1.24 -2.09
C LEU A 79 -13.45 -2.57 -1.32
N GLU A 80 -14.52 -3.07 -0.73
CA GLU A 80 -14.54 -4.33 0.02
C GLU A 80 -14.20 -5.51 -0.90
N LYS A 81 -14.82 -5.59 -2.08
CA LYS A 81 -14.48 -6.61 -3.10
C LYS A 81 -13.05 -6.48 -3.59
N LYS A 82 -12.58 -5.26 -3.79
CA LYS A 82 -11.21 -4.98 -4.19
C LYS A 82 -10.22 -5.50 -3.16
N LEU A 83 -10.45 -5.21 -1.88
CA LEU A 83 -9.62 -5.68 -0.77
C LEU A 83 -9.65 -7.19 -0.63
N GLU A 84 -10.83 -7.80 -0.69
CA GLU A 84 -10.99 -9.26 -0.65
C GLU A 84 -10.16 -9.95 -1.75
N ARG A 85 -10.29 -9.50 -2.99
CA ARG A 85 -9.57 -10.08 -4.13
C ARG A 85 -8.07 -9.90 -4.02
N PHE A 86 -7.63 -8.69 -3.69
CA PHE A 86 -6.21 -8.40 -3.49
C PHE A 86 -5.61 -9.28 -2.39
N LEU A 87 -6.23 -9.34 -1.22
CA LEU A 87 -5.74 -10.14 -0.10
C LEU A 87 -5.73 -11.63 -0.42
N SER A 88 -6.80 -12.13 -1.06
CA SER A 88 -6.88 -13.54 -1.45
C SER A 88 -5.73 -13.93 -2.38
N MET A 89 -5.44 -13.12 -3.39
CA MET A 89 -4.34 -13.37 -4.33
C MET A 89 -2.96 -13.22 -3.67
N SER A 90 -2.74 -12.14 -2.93
CA SER A 90 -1.45 -11.86 -2.31
C SER A 90 -1.09 -12.88 -1.23
N LEU A 91 -2.02 -13.25 -0.35
CA LEU A 91 -1.77 -14.25 0.68
C LEU A 91 -1.58 -15.66 0.09
N CYS A 92 -2.20 -15.95 -1.06
CA CYS A 92 -1.99 -17.20 -1.78
C CYS A 92 -0.55 -17.32 -2.31
N VAL A 93 0.02 -16.23 -2.83
CA VAL A 93 1.41 -16.18 -3.30
C VAL A 93 2.38 -16.56 -2.18
N TYR A 94 2.12 -16.13 -0.94
CA TYR A 94 2.95 -16.44 0.23
C TYR A 94 2.58 -17.76 0.92
N HIS A 95 1.83 -18.64 0.26
CA HIS A 95 1.44 -19.98 0.74
C HIS A 95 0.69 -19.98 2.08
N VAL A 96 0.07 -18.86 2.46
CA VAL A 96 -0.76 -18.83 3.66
C VAL A 96 -1.92 -19.83 3.49
N PRO A 97 -2.18 -20.72 4.46
CA PRO A 97 -3.26 -21.70 4.38
C PRO A 97 -4.62 -21.06 4.14
N GLN A 98 -5.50 -21.73 3.42
CA GLN A 98 -6.80 -21.18 3.01
C GLN A 98 -7.62 -20.68 4.21
N GLU A 99 -7.69 -21.45 5.27
CA GLU A 99 -8.45 -21.11 6.48
C GLU A 99 -7.94 -19.81 7.12
N GLU A 100 -6.61 -19.67 7.21
CA GLU A 100 -5.98 -18.45 7.74
C GLU A 100 -6.21 -17.24 6.81
N ARG A 101 -6.15 -17.44 5.48
CA ARG A 101 -6.46 -16.38 4.52
C ARG A 101 -7.88 -15.86 4.69
N GLU A 102 -8.85 -16.77 4.82
CA GLU A 102 -10.25 -16.42 5.01
C GLU A 102 -10.47 -15.66 6.32
N ASP A 103 -9.79 -16.06 7.39
CA ASP A 103 -9.85 -15.36 8.68
C ASP A 103 -9.23 -13.95 8.59
N VAL A 104 -8.06 -13.80 7.98
CA VAL A 104 -7.41 -12.49 7.78
C VAL A 104 -8.31 -11.57 6.95
N ILE A 105 -8.86 -12.07 5.83
CA ILE A 105 -9.75 -11.30 4.98
C ILE A 105 -10.98 -10.82 5.76
N ARG A 106 -11.62 -11.72 6.50
CA ARG A 106 -12.78 -11.39 7.34
C ARG A 106 -12.47 -10.30 8.35
N ARG A 107 -11.33 -10.40 9.05
CA ARG A 107 -10.89 -9.38 10.01
C ARG A 107 -10.63 -8.03 9.36
N VAL A 108 -9.94 -8.01 8.23
CA VAL A 108 -9.68 -6.76 7.49
C VAL A 108 -10.97 -6.11 7.01
N LEU A 109 -11.91 -6.89 6.48
CA LEU A 109 -13.21 -6.36 6.00
C LEU A 109 -14.11 -5.88 7.15
N ALA A 110 -13.90 -6.37 8.38
CA ALA A 110 -14.58 -5.90 9.58
C ALA A 110 -14.02 -4.58 10.14
N MET A 111 -12.83 -4.15 9.70
CA MET A 111 -12.22 -2.88 10.12
C MET A 111 -12.85 -1.70 9.38
N ASP A 112 -12.92 -0.54 10.04
CA ASP A 112 -13.23 0.72 9.37
C ASP A 112 -12.01 1.25 8.59
N ILE A 113 -11.71 0.56 7.48
CA ILE A 113 -10.57 0.90 6.61
C ILE A 113 -10.68 2.32 6.04
N ARG A 114 -11.90 2.80 5.78
CA ARG A 114 -12.12 4.17 5.28
C ARG A 114 -11.83 5.20 6.34
N GLY A 115 -12.26 4.98 7.59
CA GLY A 115 -11.95 5.84 8.72
C GLY A 115 -10.45 5.91 8.97
N ILE A 116 -9.76 4.75 9.04
CA ILE A 116 -8.30 4.69 9.20
C ILE A 116 -7.58 5.41 8.05
N ALA A 117 -8.00 5.21 6.81
CA ALA A 117 -7.41 5.89 5.65
C ALA A 117 -7.63 7.41 5.71
N ASN A 118 -8.80 7.86 6.16
CA ASN A 118 -9.07 9.28 6.35
C ASN A 118 -8.14 9.91 7.40
N ASP A 119 -7.93 9.24 8.53
CA ASP A 119 -7.04 9.71 9.58
C ASP A 119 -5.59 9.81 9.07
N VAL A 120 -5.11 8.79 8.36
CA VAL A 120 -3.79 8.81 7.71
C VAL A 120 -3.67 9.96 6.72
N MET A 121 -4.69 10.20 5.92
CA MET A 121 -4.71 11.32 4.95
C MET A 121 -4.64 12.67 5.65
N GLN A 122 -5.38 12.87 6.74
CA GLN A 122 -5.33 14.09 7.53
C GLN A 122 -3.94 14.34 8.13
N GLU A 123 -3.28 13.31 8.66
CA GLU A 123 -1.91 13.41 9.17
C GLU A 123 -0.91 13.78 8.06
N LEU A 124 -1.04 13.20 6.87
CA LEU A 124 -0.23 13.57 5.70
C LEU A 124 -0.40 15.04 5.34
N PHE A 125 -1.61 15.56 5.30
CA PHE A 125 -1.87 16.97 4.99
C PHE A 125 -1.36 17.90 6.07
N ARG A 126 -1.46 17.54 7.36
CA ARG A 126 -0.87 18.31 8.47
C ARG A 126 0.65 18.39 8.34
N ALA A 127 1.31 17.26 8.07
CA ALA A 127 2.76 17.21 7.90
C ALA A 127 3.24 18.05 6.70
N LEU A 128 2.50 18.02 5.58
CA LEU A 128 2.79 18.86 4.41
C LEU A 128 2.58 20.35 4.71
N ALA A 129 1.48 20.72 5.38
CA ALA A 129 1.18 22.11 5.74
C ALA A 129 2.26 22.70 6.66
N MET A 130 2.76 21.93 7.64
CA MET A 130 3.87 22.37 8.50
C MET A 130 5.15 22.61 7.69
N ARG A 131 5.49 21.73 6.71
CA ARG A 131 6.66 21.93 5.85
C ARG A 131 6.56 23.20 5.02
N PHE A 132 5.41 23.50 4.44
CA PHE A 132 5.18 24.73 3.69
C PHE A 132 5.24 26.00 4.58
N ALA A 133 4.77 25.92 5.81
CA ALA A 133 4.88 27.03 6.77
C ALA A 133 6.35 27.34 7.11
N PHE A 134 7.20 26.35 7.31
CA PHE A 134 8.63 26.53 7.55
C PHE A 134 9.35 27.15 6.35
N THR A 135 9.09 26.71 5.13
CA THR A 135 9.73 27.27 3.92
C THR A 135 9.33 28.74 3.66
N LEU A 136 8.11 29.14 4.01
CA LEU A 136 7.65 30.53 3.86
C LEU A 136 8.28 31.47 4.90
N THR A 137 8.58 30.99 6.10
CA THR A 137 9.26 31.78 7.13
C THR A 137 10.75 31.97 6.85
N GLU A 138 11.44 30.99 6.30
CA GLU A 138 12.85 31.11 5.89
C GLU A 138 13.05 32.09 4.72
N GLY A 139 12.07 32.16 3.79
CA GLY A 139 12.12 33.09 2.66
C GLY A 139 11.91 34.56 3.01
N LYS A 140 11.36 34.88 4.19
CA LYS A 140 11.16 36.27 4.64
C LYS A 140 12.32 36.85 5.43
N GLY A 141 13.30 36.03 5.82
CA GLY A 141 14.47 36.44 6.58
C GLY A 141 15.67 36.95 5.75
N MET A 142 15.56 37.02 4.41
CA MET A 142 16.65 37.44 3.52
C MET A 142 16.36 38.74 2.75
N GLN A 143 15.46 39.59 3.27
CA GLN A 143 15.27 40.95 2.76
C GLN A 143 15.25 41.96 3.94
N GLU A 144 16.42 42.19 4.56
CA GLU A 144 16.76 43.40 5.29
C GLU A 144 18.26 43.69 5.07
#